data_8a9823c944cf073b5ccb93ef6c6df940
#
_entry.id   8a9823c944cf073b5ccb93ef6c6df940
#
_cell.length_a   1.000
_cell.length_b   1.000
_cell.length_c   1.000
_cell.angle_alpha   90.00
_cell.angle_beta   90.00
_cell.angle_gamma   90.00
#
_symmetry.space_group_name_H-M   'P 1'
#
loop_
_entity.id
_entity.type
_entity.pdbx_description
1 polymer ?
#
loop_
_entity_poly.entity_id
_entity_poly.type
_entity_poly.pdbx_seq_one_letter_code
_entity_poly.pdbx_strand_id
1 'polypeptide(L)'
;MPKLSIDYLNCCIYKIEHIENASLVYVGHTTNFKQRKLRHKSSCNNETDKSKHNYKVYQMIRKNGGWDMFRMIEIEKYPCNNKQEADKREFEIMKKMNARTNTRILNTCIFLKNEDQKSIQKKRYEEYRFNKQLYNECMRELDFMT
;
A
#
# COMPACT_ATOMS: atom_id res chain seq x y z
N MET A 1 -30.44 -1.29 9.06
CA MET A 1 -29.70 -2.55 9.27
C MET A 1 -28.28 -2.23 9.73
N PRO A 2 -27.79 -2.85 10.78
CA PRO A 2 -26.40 -2.65 11.16
C PRO A 2 -25.49 -3.15 10.04
N LYS A 3 -24.50 -2.31 9.68
CA LYS A 3 -23.45 -2.70 8.73
C LYS A 3 -22.73 -3.93 9.30
N LEU A 4 -22.81 -5.05 8.61
CA LEU A 4 -22.03 -6.24 8.95
C LEU A 4 -20.55 -5.85 9.00
N SER A 5 -19.92 -6.12 10.14
CA SER A 5 -18.48 -5.91 10.28
C SER A 5 -17.73 -6.79 9.28
N ILE A 6 -16.72 -6.22 8.62
CA ILE A 6 -15.89 -6.96 7.69
C ILE A 6 -15.02 -7.94 8.49
N ASP A 7 -15.09 -9.21 8.15
CA ASP A 7 -14.31 -10.26 8.80
C ASP A 7 -12.94 -10.43 8.11
N TYR A 8 -11.93 -9.80 8.67
CA TYR A 8 -10.57 -9.87 8.14
C TYR A 8 -9.87 -11.22 8.35
N LEU A 9 -10.45 -12.15 9.10
CA LEU A 9 -9.97 -13.53 9.17
C LEU A 9 -10.13 -14.26 7.82
N ASN A 10 -11.02 -13.79 6.95
CA ASN A 10 -11.20 -14.27 5.58
C ASN A 10 -10.41 -13.46 4.54
N CYS A 11 -9.49 -12.62 4.97
CA CYS A 11 -8.69 -11.79 4.07
C CYS A 11 -7.75 -12.62 3.21
N CYS A 12 -7.66 -12.27 1.93
CA CYS A 12 -6.65 -12.77 1.01
C CYS A 12 -6.01 -11.63 0.23
N ILE A 13 -4.78 -11.85 -0.19
CA ILE A 13 -4.06 -10.98 -1.10
C ILE A 13 -4.18 -11.56 -2.50
N TYR A 14 -4.52 -10.73 -3.47
CA TYR A 14 -4.67 -11.12 -4.87
C TYR A 14 -3.92 -10.19 -5.80
N LYS A 15 -3.73 -10.65 -7.01
CA LYS A 15 -3.21 -9.83 -8.11
C LYS A 15 -4.16 -9.85 -9.30
N ILE A 16 -4.15 -8.78 -10.05
CA ILE A 16 -4.70 -8.70 -11.41
C ILE A 16 -3.53 -8.48 -12.33
N GLU A 17 -3.23 -9.42 -13.20
CA GLU A 17 -2.10 -9.32 -14.12
C GLU A 17 -2.53 -9.58 -15.56
N HIS A 18 -1.83 -8.93 -16.49
CA HIS A 18 -2.01 -9.16 -17.91
C HIS A 18 -1.54 -10.56 -18.31
N ILE A 19 -2.28 -11.25 -19.15
CA ILE A 19 -2.01 -12.63 -19.56
C ILE A 19 -0.64 -12.77 -20.24
N GLU A 20 -0.24 -11.78 -21.05
CA GLU A 20 0.98 -11.80 -21.84
C GLU A 20 2.12 -10.95 -21.24
N ASN A 21 1.81 -10.05 -20.32
CA ASN A 21 2.78 -9.13 -19.76
C ASN A 21 2.66 -9.03 -18.23
N ALA A 22 3.48 -9.79 -17.52
CA ALA A 22 3.50 -9.84 -16.07
C ALA A 22 3.92 -8.51 -15.40
N SER A 23 4.50 -7.55 -16.15
CA SER A 23 4.83 -6.23 -15.62
C SER A 23 3.60 -5.34 -15.43
N LEU A 24 2.49 -5.66 -16.10
CA LEU A 24 1.19 -5.01 -15.92
C LEU A 24 0.43 -5.74 -14.82
N VAL A 25 0.68 -5.38 -13.59
CA VAL A 25 0.13 -6.06 -12.42
C VAL A 25 -0.38 -5.07 -11.39
N TYR A 26 -1.52 -5.41 -10.82
CA TYR A 26 -2.14 -4.74 -9.68
C TYR A 26 -2.25 -5.72 -8.52
N VAL A 27 -1.96 -5.26 -7.32
CA VAL A 27 -2.11 -6.04 -6.08
C VAL A 27 -3.16 -5.40 -5.18
N GLY A 28 -4.00 -6.22 -4.60
CA GLY A 28 -5.03 -5.79 -3.67
C GLY A 28 -5.33 -6.84 -2.60
N HIS A 29 -6.18 -6.49 -1.67
CA HIS A 29 -6.71 -7.44 -0.69
C HIS A 29 -8.23 -7.41 -0.66
N THR A 30 -8.81 -8.50 -0.23
CA THR A 30 -10.27 -8.63 -0.06
C THR A 30 -10.61 -9.69 0.97
N THR A 31 -11.76 -9.55 1.58
CA THR A 31 -12.38 -10.60 2.42
C THR A 31 -13.40 -11.45 1.65
N ASN A 32 -13.66 -11.10 0.39
CA ASN A 32 -14.53 -11.85 -0.51
C ASN A 32 -14.03 -11.74 -1.95
N PHE A 33 -13.22 -12.72 -2.35
CA PHE A 33 -12.55 -12.74 -3.65
C PHE A 33 -13.53 -12.70 -4.82
N LYS A 34 -14.56 -13.55 -4.79
CA LYS A 34 -15.55 -13.64 -5.86
C LYS A 34 -16.29 -12.32 -6.09
N GLN A 35 -16.77 -11.72 -5.01
CA GLN A 35 -17.48 -10.44 -5.09
C GLN A 35 -16.54 -9.31 -5.54
N ARG A 36 -15.30 -9.30 -5.06
CA ARG A 36 -14.31 -8.30 -5.44
C ARG A 36 -13.98 -8.37 -6.93
N LYS A 37 -13.85 -9.58 -7.46
CA LYS A 37 -13.63 -9.81 -8.90
C LYS A 37 -14.76 -9.22 -9.75
N LEU A 38 -16.01 -9.47 -9.36
CA LEU A 38 -17.17 -8.91 -10.04
C LEU A 38 -17.20 -7.39 -9.98
N ARG A 39 -16.83 -6.80 -8.85
CA ARG A 39 -16.74 -5.34 -8.68
C ARG A 39 -15.66 -4.73 -9.55
N HIS A 40 -14.50 -5.35 -9.66
CA HIS A 40 -13.43 -4.89 -10.55
C HIS A 40 -13.86 -4.90 -12.01
N LYS A 41 -14.45 -5.99 -12.45
CA LYS A 41 -14.99 -6.12 -13.82
C LYS A 41 -16.05 -5.04 -14.11
N SER A 42 -16.98 -4.85 -13.20
CA SER A 42 -18.03 -3.84 -13.32
C SER A 42 -17.44 -2.42 -13.36
N SER A 43 -16.56 -2.07 -12.44
CA SER A 43 -15.94 -0.75 -12.38
C SER A 43 -15.06 -0.44 -13.60
N CYS A 44 -14.40 -1.46 -14.14
CA CYS A 44 -13.61 -1.34 -15.36
C CYS A 44 -14.48 -1.03 -16.59
N ASN A 45 -15.64 -1.67 -16.71
CA ASN A 45 -16.51 -1.62 -17.89
C ASN A 45 -17.64 -0.58 -17.78
N ASN A 46 -17.96 -0.12 -16.58
CA ASN A 46 -19.10 0.78 -16.34
C ASN A 46 -18.68 2.26 -16.44
N GLU A 47 -19.05 2.90 -17.52
CA GLU A 47 -18.79 4.33 -17.78
C GLU A 47 -19.67 5.29 -16.95
N THR A 48 -20.75 4.80 -16.34
CA THR A 48 -21.68 5.65 -15.58
C THR A 48 -21.13 6.09 -14.23
N ASP A 49 -20.29 5.27 -13.59
CA ASP A 49 -19.58 5.62 -12.35
C ASP A 49 -18.19 6.18 -12.67
N LYS A 50 -18.14 7.44 -13.08
CA LYS A 50 -16.90 8.12 -13.50
C LYS A 50 -15.83 8.14 -12.41
N SER A 51 -16.19 8.14 -11.13
CA SER A 51 -15.23 8.19 -10.04
C SER A 51 -14.38 6.92 -9.97
N LYS A 52 -15.00 5.75 -10.04
CA LYS A 52 -14.31 4.46 -10.03
C LYS A 52 -13.75 4.07 -11.39
N HIS A 53 -14.48 4.36 -12.46
CA HIS A 53 -14.07 4.09 -13.83
C HIS A 53 -12.71 4.72 -14.18
N ASN A 54 -12.41 5.88 -13.61
CA ASN A 54 -11.18 6.63 -13.85
C ASN A 54 -10.00 6.25 -12.92
N TYR A 55 -10.14 5.21 -12.09
CA TYR A 55 -8.99 4.71 -11.34
C TYR A 55 -7.88 4.22 -12.27
N LYS A 56 -6.65 4.50 -11.91
CA LYS A 56 -5.47 4.17 -12.74
C LYS A 56 -5.39 2.69 -13.11
N VAL A 57 -5.79 1.79 -12.21
CA VAL A 57 -5.84 0.35 -12.49
C VAL A 57 -6.80 0.02 -13.64
N TYR A 58 -7.98 0.64 -13.67
CA TYR A 58 -8.96 0.39 -14.72
C TYR A 58 -8.57 1.04 -16.04
N GLN A 59 -7.95 2.20 -16.00
CA GLN A 59 -7.36 2.83 -17.18
C GLN A 59 -6.27 1.95 -17.81
N MET A 60 -5.39 1.38 -16.98
CA MET A 60 -4.37 0.42 -17.42
C MET A 60 -4.99 -0.81 -18.08
N ILE A 61 -6.01 -1.39 -17.45
CA ILE A 61 -6.70 -2.57 -17.99
C ILE A 61 -7.32 -2.25 -19.35
N ARG A 62 -8.05 -1.15 -19.48
CA ARG A 62 -8.67 -0.76 -20.74
C ARG A 62 -7.66 -0.43 -21.83
N LYS A 63 -6.53 0.20 -21.51
CA LYS A 63 -5.46 0.50 -22.48
C LYS A 63 -4.73 -0.74 -22.99
N ASN A 64 -4.79 -1.85 -22.25
CA ASN A 64 -4.04 -3.06 -22.55
C ASN A 64 -4.96 -4.25 -22.92
N GLY A 65 -6.05 -3.98 -23.59
CA GLY A 65 -6.94 -4.98 -24.16
C GLY A 65 -8.22 -5.25 -23.40
N GLY A 66 -8.44 -4.57 -22.27
CA GLY A 66 -9.65 -4.71 -21.46
C GLY A 66 -9.57 -5.85 -20.44
N TRP A 67 -10.66 -6.05 -19.72
CA TRP A 67 -10.73 -7.02 -18.62
C TRP A 67 -10.38 -8.45 -19.04
N ASP A 68 -10.76 -8.86 -20.24
CA ASP A 68 -10.56 -10.22 -20.73
C ASP A 68 -9.07 -10.57 -20.98
N MET A 69 -8.21 -9.57 -21.08
CA MET A 69 -6.76 -9.74 -21.19
C MET A 69 -6.05 -9.82 -19.84
N PHE A 70 -6.79 -9.77 -18.76
CA PHE A 70 -6.25 -9.84 -17.39
C PHE A 70 -6.81 -11.03 -16.63
N ARG A 71 -6.02 -11.51 -15.68
CA ARG A 71 -6.43 -12.56 -14.74
C ARG A 71 -6.36 -12.05 -13.32
N MET A 72 -7.38 -12.34 -12.52
CA MET A 72 -7.38 -12.10 -11.09
C MET A 72 -7.07 -13.41 -10.37
N ILE A 73 -5.96 -13.44 -9.64
CA ILE A 73 -5.42 -14.64 -9.01
C ILE A 73 -5.18 -14.37 -7.52
N GLU A 74 -5.65 -15.28 -6.67
CA GLU A 74 -5.29 -15.25 -5.25
C GLU A 74 -3.81 -15.61 -5.08
N ILE A 75 -3.06 -14.73 -4.42
CA ILE A 75 -1.63 -14.97 -4.14
C ILE A 75 -1.48 -15.77 -2.85
N GLU A 76 -2.14 -15.33 -1.77
CA GLU A 76 -2.10 -15.96 -0.47
C GLU A 76 -3.34 -15.64 0.36
N LYS A 77 -3.69 -16.55 1.27
CA LYS A 77 -4.62 -16.25 2.36
C LYS A 77 -3.86 -15.51 3.44
N TYR A 78 -4.41 -14.41 3.89
CA TYR A 78 -3.81 -13.58 4.92
C TYR A 78 -4.83 -13.21 6.00
N PRO A 79 -5.20 -14.16 6.88
CA PRO A 79 -6.05 -13.86 8.02
C PRO A 79 -5.41 -12.79 8.90
N CYS A 80 -6.13 -11.72 9.16
CA CYS A 80 -5.65 -10.60 9.98
C CYS A 80 -6.78 -10.02 10.84
N ASN A 81 -6.46 -9.08 11.70
CA ASN A 81 -7.41 -8.52 12.65
C ASN A 81 -8.12 -7.28 12.13
N ASN A 82 -7.50 -6.53 11.23
CA ASN A 82 -8.01 -5.26 10.74
C ASN A 82 -7.48 -4.91 9.35
N LYS A 83 -8.05 -3.85 8.79
CA LYS A 83 -7.67 -3.34 7.48
C LYS A 83 -6.20 -2.89 7.41
N GLN A 84 -5.66 -2.34 8.47
CA GLN A 84 -4.29 -1.81 8.50
C GLN A 84 -3.25 -2.93 8.29
N GLU A 85 -3.46 -4.08 8.91
CA GLU A 85 -2.63 -5.26 8.70
C GLU A 85 -2.72 -5.77 7.25
N ALA A 86 -3.92 -5.81 6.68
CA ALA A 86 -4.14 -6.18 5.29
C ALA A 86 -3.47 -5.20 4.32
N ASP A 87 -3.60 -3.90 4.54
CA ASP A 87 -2.96 -2.85 3.73
C ASP A 87 -1.43 -2.97 3.78
N LYS A 88 -0.87 -3.27 4.93
CA LYS A 88 0.58 -3.46 5.10
C LYS A 88 1.08 -4.67 4.30
N ARG A 89 0.38 -5.79 4.35
CA ARG A 89 0.75 -6.99 3.60
C ARG A 89 0.59 -6.78 2.09
N GLU A 90 -0.48 -6.15 1.68
CA GLU A 90 -0.70 -5.73 0.29
C GLU A 90 0.47 -4.91 -0.24
N PHE A 91 0.94 -3.94 0.55
CA PHE A 91 2.10 -3.12 0.20
C PHE A 91 3.40 -3.91 0.08
N GLU A 92 3.68 -4.83 1.00
CA GLU A 92 4.87 -5.70 0.94
C GLU A 92 4.91 -6.52 -0.34
N ILE A 93 3.77 -7.12 -0.72
CA ILE A 93 3.66 -7.93 -1.94
C ILE A 93 3.72 -7.05 -3.19
N MET A 94 3.06 -5.89 -3.18
CA MET A 94 3.14 -4.92 -4.26
C MET A 94 4.58 -4.50 -4.54
N LYS A 95 5.35 -4.27 -3.50
CA LYS A 95 6.77 -3.90 -3.59
C LYS A 95 7.61 -5.03 -4.19
N LYS A 96 7.37 -6.28 -3.77
CA LYS A 96 8.05 -7.46 -4.33
C LYS A 96 7.75 -7.66 -5.81
N MET A 97 6.51 -7.42 -6.23
CA MET A 97 6.06 -7.57 -7.61
C MET A 97 6.32 -6.35 -8.49
N ASN A 98 6.82 -5.26 -7.91
CA ASN A 98 7.00 -3.99 -8.62
C ASN A 98 5.70 -3.48 -9.28
N ALA A 99 4.56 -3.70 -8.63
CA ALA A 99 3.25 -3.26 -9.09
C ALA A 99 3.12 -1.73 -8.97
N ARG A 100 2.83 -1.03 -10.08
CA ARG A 100 2.97 0.43 -10.15
C ARG A 100 1.65 1.21 -10.20
N THR A 101 0.53 0.55 -10.35
CA THR A 101 -0.66 1.22 -10.86
C THR A 101 -1.89 1.17 -9.96
N ASN A 102 -1.73 1.50 -8.70
CA ASN A 102 -2.90 1.67 -7.85
C ASN A 102 -2.85 2.99 -7.09
N THR A 103 -3.78 3.89 -7.36
CA THR A 103 -3.88 5.19 -6.68
C THR A 103 -4.12 5.04 -5.18
N ARG A 104 -4.86 4.03 -4.77
CA ARG A 104 -5.14 3.73 -3.36
C ARG A 104 -3.89 3.23 -2.63
N ILE A 105 -3.11 2.37 -3.28
CA ILE A 105 -1.86 1.87 -2.74
C ILE A 105 -0.80 2.97 -2.70
N LEU A 106 -0.78 3.86 -3.69
CA LEU A 106 0.08 5.03 -3.64
C LEU A 106 -0.18 5.87 -2.39
N ASN A 107 -1.42 6.06 -2.00
CA ASN A 107 -1.77 6.78 -0.78
C ASN A 107 -1.32 6.04 0.48
N THR A 108 -1.51 4.73 0.53
CA THR A 108 -1.01 3.88 1.62
C THR A 108 0.52 3.86 1.66
N CYS A 109 1.18 3.79 0.50
CA CYS A 109 2.64 3.88 0.38
C CYS A 109 3.19 5.21 0.85
N ILE A 110 2.52 6.31 0.51
CA ILE A 110 2.89 7.66 0.97
C ILE A 110 2.73 7.74 2.48
N PHE A 111 1.65 7.20 3.02
CA PHE A 111 1.43 7.14 4.46
C PHE A 111 2.53 6.35 5.19
N LEU A 112 2.86 5.15 4.71
CA LEU A 112 3.91 4.32 5.30
C LEU A 112 5.30 4.96 5.15
N LYS A 113 5.60 5.56 4.00
CA LYS A 113 6.84 6.33 3.82
C LYS A 113 6.91 7.53 4.77
N ASN A 114 5.80 8.21 5.00
CA ASN A 114 5.75 9.33 5.92
C ASN A 114 5.97 8.89 7.37
N GLU A 115 5.45 7.71 7.77
CA GLU A 115 5.72 7.13 9.08
C GLU A 115 7.19 6.73 9.24
N ASP A 116 7.77 6.10 8.24
CA ASP A 116 9.20 5.78 8.24
C ASP A 116 10.07 7.04 8.28
N GLN A 117 9.73 8.05 7.49
CA GLN A 117 10.43 9.33 7.50
C GLN A 117 10.31 10.06 8.83
N LYS A 118 9.14 10.05 9.45
CA LYS A 118 8.94 10.64 10.78
C LYS A 118 9.79 9.92 11.84
N SER A 119 9.85 8.59 11.79
CA SER A 119 10.65 7.81 12.73
C SER A 119 12.15 8.06 12.54
N ILE A 120 12.62 8.13 11.30
CA ILE A 120 14.02 8.47 10.95
C ILE A 120 14.35 9.89 11.39
N GLN A 121 13.45 10.84 11.14
CA GLN A 121 13.66 12.24 11.53
C GLN A 121 13.68 12.38 13.05
N LYS A 122 12.83 11.66 13.78
CA LYS A 122 12.85 11.62 15.23
C LYS A 122 14.18 11.09 15.78
N LYS A 123 14.68 9.97 15.23
CA LYS A 123 15.99 9.42 15.60
C LYS A 123 17.13 10.39 15.34
N ARG A 124 17.15 11.04 14.16
CA ARG A 124 18.16 12.07 13.82
C ARG A 124 18.13 13.26 14.78
N TYR A 125 16.94 13.67 15.17
CA TYR A 125 16.76 14.77 16.11
C TYR A 125 17.26 14.40 17.52
N GLU A 126 16.97 13.19 18.00
CA GLU A 126 17.46 12.67 19.28
C GLU A 126 18.99 12.56 19.27
N GLU A 127 19.58 12.06 18.19
CA GLU A 127 21.03 11.99 18.00
C GLU A 127 21.67 13.38 17.96
N TYR A 128 21.06 14.33 17.28
CA TYR A 128 21.51 15.73 17.27
C TYR A 128 21.48 16.34 18.67
N ARG A 129 20.41 16.12 19.41
CA ARG A 129 20.30 16.61 20.81
C ARG A 129 21.39 16.03 21.69
N PHE A 130 21.62 14.74 21.59
CA PHE A 130 22.66 14.04 22.34
C PHE A 130 24.07 14.58 22.04
N ASN A 131 24.40 14.71 20.77
CA ASN A 131 25.69 15.25 20.34
C ASN A 131 25.88 16.70 20.77
N LYS A 132 24.83 17.51 20.71
CA LYS A 132 24.86 18.90 21.19
C LYS A 132 25.10 18.98 22.70
N GLN A 133 24.51 18.09 23.46
CA GLN A 133 24.72 18.00 24.90
C GLN A 133 26.16 17.63 25.22
N LEU A 134 26.72 16.60 24.58
CA LEU A 134 28.13 16.20 24.70
C LEU A 134 29.08 17.33 24.35
N TYR A 135 28.83 18.03 23.25
CA TYR A 135 29.63 19.19 22.86
C TYR A 135 29.62 20.28 23.93
N ASN A 136 28.47 20.61 24.48
CA ASN A 136 28.33 21.62 25.53
C ASN A 136 29.03 21.19 26.82
N GLU A 137 29.00 19.91 27.17
CA GLU A 137 29.72 19.37 28.34
C GLU A 137 31.21 19.46 28.15
N CYS A 138 31.74 19.05 26.98
CA CYS A 138 33.16 19.20 26.63
C CYS A 138 33.64 20.66 26.66
N MET A 139 32.83 21.58 26.16
CA MET A 139 33.19 23.00 26.16
C MET A 139 33.23 23.58 27.57
N ARG A 140 32.32 23.16 28.47
CA ARG A 140 32.35 23.56 29.88
C ARG A 140 33.61 23.06 30.59
N GLU A 141 33.99 21.80 30.32
CA GLU A 141 35.23 21.25 30.90
C GLU A 141 36.47 22.00 30.41
N LEU A 142 36.51 22.36 29.12
CA LEU A 142 37.61 23.17 28.58
C LEU A 142 37.69 24.58 29.20
N ASP A 143 36.54 25.21 29.41
CA ASP A 143 36.47 26.52 30.09
C ASP A 143 36.93 26.43 31.55
N PHE A 144 36.73 25.28 32.18
CA PHE A 144 37.19 25.03 33.57
C PHE A 144 38.69 24.80 33.68
N MET A 145 39.37 24.36 32.56
CA MET A 145 40.82 24.09 32.50
C MET A 145 41.63 25.32 32.13
N THR A 146 41.02 26.39 31.74
CA THR A 146 41.66 27.70 31.46
C THR A 146 41.41 28.67 32.63
#